data_e257d861507fc4ff9bfa8a96ad0d1770
#
_entry.id   e257d861507fc4ff9bfa8a96ad0d1770
#
_cell.length_a   1.000
_cell.length_b   1.000
_cell.length_c   1.000
_cell.angle_alpha   90.00
_cell.angle_beta   90.00
_cell.angle_gamma   90.00
#
_symmetry.space_group_name_H-M   'P 1'
#
loop_
_entity.id
_entity.type
_entity.pdbx_description
1 polymer ?
#
loop_
_entity_poly.entity_id
_entity_poly.type
_entity_poly.pdbx_seq_one_letter_code
_entity_poly.pdbx_strand_id
1 'polypeptide(L)'
;SQGINRLKGDWAEEALALTQDRGIDHIIETVGGENLKHSLRAVAVHGRISVIGVLAGSDISLSAGELLLKSPVIQGIGVGHRRALEDFVRAVDVTGLKPVIEHRYRFNELKQALEHLDRGAFGKIVLTRE
;
A
#
# COMPACT_ATOMS: atom_id res chain seq x y z
N SER A 1 -8.76 -14.19 4.37
CA SER A 1 -8.08 -13.23 3.50
C SER A 1 -7.88 -13.84 2.13
N GLN A 2 -8.03 -13.06 1.07
CA GLN A 2 -7.86 -13.48 -0.32
C GLN A 2 -6.80 -12.61 -0.98
N GLY A 3 -6.05 -13.17 -1.94
CA GLY A 3 -5.04 -12.46 -2.71
C GLY A 3 -5.53 -12.20 -4.13
N ILE A 4 -5.32 -10.97 -4.62
CA ILE A 4 -5.58 -10.58 -6.02
C ILE A 4 -4.24 -10.29 -6.69
N ASN A 5 -3.99 -10.93 -7.84
CA ASN A 5 -2.81 -10.63 -8.62
C ASN A 5 -3.11 -9.52 -9.64
N ARG A 6 -2.77 -8.28 -9.29
CA ARG A 6 -3.02 -7.10 -10.13
C ARG A 6 -2.38 -7.13 -11.52
N LEU A 7 -1.45 -8.06 -11.79
CA LEU A 7 -0.81 -8.22 -13.10
C LEU A 7 -1.58 -9.14 -14.04
N LYS A 8 -2.60 -9.85 -13.54
CA LYS A 8 -3.37 -10.82 -14.32
C LYS A 8 -4.70 -10.30 -14.87
N GLY A 9 -5.09 -9.10 -14.50
CA GLY A 9 -6.37 -8.51 -14.92
C GLY A 9 -6.71 -7.23 -14.18
N ASP A 10 -7.97 -6.82 -14.28
CA ASP A 10 -8.48 -5.67 -13.54
C ASP A 10 -8.76 -6.06 -12.08
N TRP A 11 -7.80 -5.75 -11.21
CA TRP A 11 -7.88 -6.07 -9.79
C TRP A 11 -9.07 -5.40 -9.09
N ALA A 12 -9.54 -4.23 -9.58
CA ALA A 12 -10.69 -3.55 -8.99
C ALA A 12 -11.99 -4.30 -9.27
N GLU A 13 -12.13 -4.86 -10.46
CA GLU A 13 -13.26 -5.70 -10.83
C GLU A 13 -13.30 -7.00 -10.02
N GLU A 14 -12.14 -7.64 -9.86
CA GLU A 14 -12.01 -8.82 -9.00
C GLU A 14 -12.35 -8.50 -7.53
N ALA A 15 -11.88 -7.35 -7.02
CA ALA A 15 -12.21 -6.90 -5.67
C ALA A 15 -13.70 -6.63 -5.48
N LEU A 16 -14.37 -6.04 -6.46
CA LEU A 16 -15.82 -5.86 -6.43
C LEU A 16 -16.56 -7.21 -6.43
N ALA A 17 -16.17 -8.14 -7.30
CA ALA A 17 -16.75 -9.49 -7.32
C ALA A 17 -16.60 -10.20 -5.97
N LEU A 18 -15.42 -10.13 -5.34
CA LEU A 18 -15.18 -10.70 -4.02
C LEU A 18 -15.99 -10.07 -2.89
N THR A 19 -16.45 -8.84 -3.07
CA THR A 19 -17.26 -8.10 -2.10
C THR A 19 -18.74 -8.02 -2.48
N GLN A 20 -19.17 -8.81 -3.49
CA GLN A 20 -20.54 -8.80 -4.01
C GLN A 20 -20.99 -7.39 -4.39
N ASP A 21 -20.15 -6.70 -5.15
CA ASP A 21 -20.30 -5.31 -5.63
C ASP A 21 -20.40 -4.23 -4.54
N ARG A 22 -20.27 -4.58 -3.27
CA ARG A 22 -20.26 -3.59 -2.17
C ARG A 22 -19.02 -2.68 -2.20
N GLY A 23 -17.89 -3.21 -2.62
CA GLY A 23 -16.60 -2.54 -2.60
C GLY A 23 -15.86 -2.66 -1.26
N ILE A 24 -14.69 -2.08 -1.21
CA ILE A 24 -13.72 -2.16 -0.11
C ILE A 24 -13.90 -0.94 0.81
N ASP A 25 -14.08 -1.17 2.11
CA ASP A 25 -14.29 -0.09 3.09
C ASP A 25 -13.05 0.81 3.26
N HIS A 26 -11.85 0.21 3.24
CA HIS A 26 -10.60 0.95 3.38
C HIS A 26 -9.51 0.40 2.45
N ILE A 27 -9.02 1.24 1.56
CA ILE A 27 -7.92 0.94 0.65
C ILE A 27 -6.65 1.67 1.12
N ILE A 28 -5.57 0.93 1.25
CA ILE A 28 -4.22 1.47 1.46
C ILE A 28 -3.54 1.56 0.10
N GLU A 29 -3.49 2.76 -0.47
CA GLU A 29 -2.95 3.01 -1.81
C GLU A 29 -1.45 3.30 -1.75
N THR A 30 -0.66 2.36 -2.24
CA THR A 30 0.81 2.46 -2.23
C THR A 30 1.41 2.75 -3.60
N VAL A 31 0.64 2.56 -4.66
CA VAL A 31 1.12 2.64 -6.05
C VAL A 31 1.00 4.07 -6.59
N GLY A 32 -0.13 4.73 -6.32
CA GLY A 32 -0.38 6.09 -6.81
C GLY A 32 -0.63 6.18 -8.32
N GLY A 33 -0.49 7.37 -8.88
CA GLY A 33 -0.69 7.62 -10.31
C GLY A 33 -2.03 7.07 -10.82
N GLU A 34 -1.99 6.45 -11.98
CA GLU A 34 -3.18 5.86 -12.62
C GLU A 34 -3.85 4.74 -11.80
N ASN A 35 -3.13 4.08 -10.89
CA ASN A 35 -3.71 3.05 -10.04
C ASN A 35 -4.83 3.58 -9.13
N LEU A 36 -4.81 4.87 -8.80
CA LEU A 36 -5.85 5.47 -7.97
C LEU A 36 -7.25 5.44 -8.63
N LYS A 37 -7.33 5.37 -9.97
CA LYS A 37 -8.60 5.14 -10.69
C LYS A 37 -9.22 3.80 -10.32
N HIS A 38 -8.40 2.75 -10.26
CA HIS A 38 -8.85 1.42 -9.84
C HIS A 38 -9.26 1.41 -8.37
N SER A 39 -8.51 2.11 -7.51
CA SER A 39 -8.86 2.28 -6.10
C SER A 39 -10.21 2.98 -5.93
N LEU A 40 -10.49 4.04 -6.73
CA LEU A 40 -11.79 4.72 -6.72
C LEU A 40 -12.93 3.80 -7.17
N ARG A 41 -12.69 2.97 -8.20
CA ARG A 41 -13.69 1.98 -8.65
C ARG A 41 -13.94 0.89 -7.62
N ALA A 42 -12.92 0.45 -6.90
CA ALA A 42 -13.00 -0.64 -5.92
C ALA A 42 -13.53 -0.21 -4.55
N VAL A 43 -13.42 1.08 -4.19
CA VAL A 43 -13.85 1.55 -2.88
C VAL A 43 -15.37 1.49 -2.72
N ALA A 44 -15.83 1.17 -1.52
CA ALA A 44 -17.25 1.20 -1.18
C ALA A 44 -17.78 2.64 -1.11
N VAL A 45 -19.11 2.79 -1.19
CA VAL A 45 -19.77 4.07 -0.93
C VAL A 45 -19.39 4.53 0.49
N HIS A 46 -18.96 5.78 0.63
CA HIS A 46 -18.42 6.37 1.85
C HIS A 46 -17.16 5.68 2.41
N GLY A 47 -16.51 4.82 1.63
CA GLY A 47 -15.25 4.18 2.01
C GLY A 47 -14.08 5.17 2.05
N ARG A 48 -12.91 4.68 2.43
CA ARG A 48 -11.69 5.49 2.58
C ARG A 48 -10.56 4.97 1.69
N ILE A 49 -9.85 5.88 1.08
CA ILE A 49 -8.60 5.61 0.37
C ILE A 49 -7.48 6.40 1.05
N SER A 50 -6.53 5.70 1.67
CA SER A 50 -5.34 6.29 2.28
C SER A 50 -4.19 6.23 1.28
N VAL A 51 -3.83 7.37 0.69
CA VAL A 51 -2.75 7.47 -0.31
C VAL A 51 -1.43 7.67 0.41
N ILE A 52 -0.57 6.65 0.38
CA ILE A 52 0.74 6.65 1.07
C ILE A 52 1.91 6.48 0.11
N GLY A 53 1.69 6.08 -1.14
CA GLY A 53 2.73 5.88 -2.13
C GLY A 53 2.43 6.52 -3.48
N VAL A 54 3.50 6.77 -4.22
CA VAL A 54 3.47 7.40 -5.56
C VAL A 54 4.40 6.65 -6.54
N LEU A 55 4.50 5.33 -6.39
CA LEU A 55 5.43 4.49 -7.16
C LEU A 55 5.19 4.55 -8.67
N ALA A 56 3.94 4.69 -9.10
CA ALA A 56 3.56 4.80 -10.52
C ALA A 56 3.39 6.25 -10.99
N GLY A 57 3.70 7.23 -10.15
CA GLY A 57 3.62 8.65 -10.46
C GLY A 57 2.91 9.46 -9.37
N SER A 58 3.18 10.77 -9.36
CA SER A 58 2.62 11.73 -8.40
C SER A 58 1.30 12.34 -8.86
N ASP A 59 1.09 12.39 -10.17
CA ASP A 59 -0.10 13.00 -10.75
C ASP A 59 -1.26 12.01 -10.76
N ILE A 60 -2.43 12.49 -10.39
CA ILE A 60 -3.66 11.71 -10.32
C ILE A 60 -4.76 12.37 -11.15
N SER A 61 -5.52 11.55 -11.84
CA SER A 61 -6.74 11.97 -12.56
C SER A 61 -7.87 11.05 -12.16
N LEU A 62 -8.98 11.60 -11.67
CA LEU A 62 -10.12 10.83 -11.17
C LEU A 62 -11.41 11.25 -11.88
N SER A 63 -12.34 10.31 -11.98
CA SER A 63 -13.68 10.58 -12.46
C SER A 63 -14.49 11.35 -11.40
N ALA A 64 -14.91 12.57 -11.73
CA ALA A 64 -15.77 13.35 -10.85
C ALA A 64 -17.13 12.65 -10.61
N GLY A 65 -17.65 11.95 -11.63
CA GLY A 65 -18.88 11.17 -11.50
C GLY A 65 -18.78 10.06 -10.46
N GLU A 66 -17.71 9.28 -10.48
CA GLU A 66 -17.45 8.22 -9.48
C GLU A 66 -17.24 8.80 -8.07
N LEU A 67 -16.52 9.95 -7.96
CA LEU A 67 -16.37 10.64 -6.69
C LEU A 67 -17.71 11.07 -6.11
N LEU A 68 -18.61 11.64 -6.92
CA LEU A 68 -19.93 12.04 -6.48
C LEU A 68 -20.81 10.86 -6.06
N LEU A 69 -20.81 9.79 -6.86
CA LEU A 69 -21.62 8.60 -6.60
C LEU A 69 -21.17 7.84 -5.34
N LYS A 70 -19.87 7.75 -5.11
CA LYS A 70 -19.33 6.97 -3.98
C LYS A 70 -19.01 7.81 -2.76
N SER A 71 -18.83 9.12 -2.91
CA SER A 71 -18.50 10.05 -1.82
C SER A 71 -17.40 9.51 -0.87
N PRO A 72 -16.28 8.97 -1.40
CA PRO A 72 -15.23 8.41 -0.55
C PRO A 72 -14.41 9.49 0.13
N VAL A 73 -13.74 9.13 1.22
CA VAL A 73 -12.68 9.97 1.80
C VAL A 73 -11.35 9.57 1.16
N ILE A 74 -10.73 10.47 0.40
CA ILE A 74 -9.38 10.29 -0.15
C ILE A 74 -8.43 11.16 0.65
N GLN A 75 -7.47 10.55 1.34
CA GLN A 75 -6.56 11.24 2.25
C GLN A 75 -5.11 10.88 1.96
N GLY A 76 -4.28 11.87 1.67
CA GLY A 76 -2.84 11.72 1.65
C GLY A 76 -2.29 11.51 3.06
N ILE A 77 -1.40 10.54 3.20
CA ILE A 77 -0.69 10.25 4.46
C ILE A 77 0.80 10.38 4.17
N GLY A 78 1.39 11.43 4.67
CA GLY A 78 2.84 11.61 4.66
C GLY A 78 3.51 10.82 5.79
N VAL A 79 4.81 10.97 5.87
CA VAL A 79 5.61 10.39 6.96
C VAL A 79 5.18 10.95 8.31
N GLY A 80 5.34 10.15 9.36
CA GLY A 80 5.08 10.58 10.72
C GLY A 80 6.22 11.39 11.34
N HIS A 81 5.90 12.22 12.32
CA HIS A 81 6.88 12.89 13.18
C HIS A 81 7.38 11.93 14.27
N ARG A 82 8.38 12.35 15.06
CA ARG A 82 9.02 11.53 16.11
C ARG A 82 8.01 10.85 17.05
N ARG A 83 7.02 11.60 17.56
CA ARG A 83 6.02 11.05 18.47
C ARG A 83 5.18 9.95 17.79
N ALA A 84 4.83 10.12 16.50
CA ALA A 84 4.11 9.07 15.76
C ALA A 84 4.96 7.78 15.63
N LEU A 85 6.28 7.90 15.47
CA LEU A 85 7.18 6.75 15.48
C LEU A 85 7.23 6.09 16.86
N GLU A 86 7.31 6.86 17.93
CA GLU A 86 7.31 6.35 19.31
C GLU A 86 6.00 5.61 19.62
N ASP A 87 4.84 6.17 19.18
CA ASP A 87 3.54 5.53 19.32
C ASP A 87 3.46 4.24 18.49
N PHE A 88 3.99 4.25 17.26
CA PHE A 88 4.04 3.08 16.40
C PHE A 88 4.88 1.96 17.01
N VAL A 89 6.06 2.26 17.55
CA VAL A 89 6.91 1.27 18.24
C VAL A 89 6.16 0.62 19.40
N ARG A 90 5.49 1.42 20.23
CA ARG A 90 4.65 0.88 21.31
C ARG A 90 3.51 -0.04 20.80
N ALA A 91 2.87 0.36 19.70
CA ALA A 91 1.83 -0.44 19.08
C ALA A 91 2.37 -1.78 18.55
N VAL A 92 3.55 -1.77 17.94
CA VAL A 92 4.25 -2.99 17.48
C VAL A 92 4.56 -3.93 18.63
N ASP A 93 5.06 -3.40 19.74
CA ASP A 93 5.37 -4.19 20.94
C ASP A 93 4.12 -4.82 21.53
N VAL A 94 3.03 -4.06 21.69
CA VAL A 94 1.76 -4.54 22.25
C VAL A 94 1.09 -5.58 21.37
N THR A 95 1.12 -5.37 20.05
CA THR A 95 0.47 -6.29 19.09
C THR A 95 1.33 -7.50 18.73
N GLY A 96 2.61 -7.48 19.08
CA GLY A 96 3.56 -8.53 18.71
C GLY A 96 3.80 -8.63 17.19
N LEU A 97 3.53 -7.55 16.44
CA LEU A 97 3.69 -7.51 15.00
C LEU A 97 5.16 -7.68 14.63
N LYS A 98 5.44 -8.66 13.77
CA LYS A 98 6.79 -8.91 13.26
C LYS A 98 6.83 -8.60 11.76
N PRO A 99 7.69 -7.68 11.31
CA PRO A 99 7.86 -7.44 9.89
C PRO A 99 8.43 -8.68 9.20
N VAL A 100 7.97 -8.95 7.99
CA VAL A 100 8.55 -9.99 7.14
C VAL A 100 9.91 -9.53 6.65
N ILE A 101 10.96 -10.25 7.02
CA ILE A 101 12.34 -10.02 6.55
C ILE A 101 12.65 -11.14 5.57
N GLU A 102 12.84 -10.77 4.31
CA GLU A 102 13.16 -11.72 3.25
C GLU A 102 14.62 -12.11 3.31
N HIS A 103 15.52 -11.12 3.45
CA HIS A 103 16.95 -11.40 3.50
C HIS A 103 17.70 -10.41 4.40
N ARG A 104 18.79 -10.92 5.00
CA ARG A 104 19.75 -10.12 5.78
C ARG A 104 21.09 -10.15 5.09
N TYR A 105 21.61 -8.98 4.75
CA TYR A 105 22.94 -8.80 4.19
C TYR A 105 23.86 -8.19 5.25
N ARG A 106 25.15 -8.47 5.13
CA ARG A 106 26.17 -7.73 5.88
C ARG A 106 26.32 -6.35 5.28
N PHE A 107 26.81 -5.39 6.06
CA PHE A 107 26.97 -4.01 5.60
C PHE A 107 27.90 -3.87 4.39
N ASN A 108 28.94 -4.73 4.30
CA ASN A 108 29.83 -4.78 3.14
C ASN A 108 29.22 -5.39 1.87
N GLU A 109 28.02 -5.97 1.98
CA GLU A 109 27.24 -6.53 0.87
C GLU A 109 26.15 -5.57 0.38
N LEU A 110 26.26 -4.27 0.68
CA LEU A 110 25.28 -3.24 0.34
C LEU A 110 24.88 -3.27 -1.15
N LYS A 111 25.84 -3.47 -2.05
CA LYS A 111 25.55 -3.53 -3.49
C LYS A 111 24.57 -4.66 -3.82
N GLN A 112 24.83 -5.86 -3.30
CA GLN A 112 23.95 -7.03 -3.53
C GLN A 112 22.56 -6.83 -2.90
N ALA A 113 22.49 -6.16 -1.74
CA ALA A 113 21.23 -5.82 -1.09
C ALA A 113 20.40 -4.87 -1.95
N LEU A 114 21.01 -3.85 -2.56
CA LEU A 114 20.35 -2.92 -3.48
C LEU A 114 19.90 -3.61 -4.77
N GLU A 115 20.75 -4.45 -5.37
CA GLU A 115 20.38 -5.24 -6.55
C GLU A 115 19.22 -6.21 -6.24
N HIS A 116 19.15 -6.75 -5.03
CA HIS A 116 18.02 -7.58 -4.61
C HIS A 116 16.74 -6.74 -4.46
N LEU A 117 16.84 -5.56 -3.86
CA LEU A 117 15.71 -4.65 -3.72
C LEU A 117 15.13 -4.24 -5.08
N ASP A 118 15.99 -3.93 -6.06
CA ASP A 118 15.60 -3.52 -7.41
C ASP A 118 14.89 -4.64 -8.19
N ARG A 119 15.20 -5.90 -7.91
CA ARG A 119 14.50 -7.06 -8.49
C ARG A 119 13.11 -7.29 -7.91
N GLY A 120 12.75 -6.58 -6.87
CA GLY A 120 11.45 -6.68 -6.19
C GLY A 120 11.48 -7.68 -5.04
N ALA A 121 11.83 -7.21 -3.87
CA ALA A 121 11.81 -8.00 -2.64
C ALA A 121 10.38 -8.17 -2.10
N PHE A 122 10.09 -9.36 -1.54
CA PHE A 122 8.85 -9.65 -0.84
C PHE A 122 8.96 -9.27 0.62
N GLY A 123 9.08 -8.21 1.10
CA GLY A 123 9.28 -7.86 2.50
C GLY A 123 10.46 -6.93 2.68
N LYS A 124 11.16 -7.07 3.79
CA LYS A 124 12.27 -6.17 4.11
C LYS A 124 13.63 -6.81 3.78
N ILE A 125 14.46 -6.03 3.12
CA ILE A 125 15.89 -6.30 3.02
C ILE A 125 16.57 -5.54 4.15
N VAL A 126 17.34 -6.25 4.98
CA VAL A 126 17.98 -5.70 6.19
C VAL A 126 19.49 -5.76 6.03
N LEU A 127 20.17 -4.67 6.39
CA LEU A 127 21.62 -4.64 6.52
C LEU A 127 22.01 -4.78 7.99
N THR A 128 22.96 -5.67 8.28
CA THR A 128 23.51 -5.88 9.62
C THR A 128 24.96 -5.40 9.69
N ARG A 129 25.41 -4.95 10.85
CA ARG A 129 26.79 -4.47 11.06
C ARG A 129 27.80 -5.60 11.32
N GLU A 130 27.32 -6.83 11.51
CA GLU A 130 28.15 -8.01 11.74
C GLU A 130 28.27 -8.87 10.51
#